data_fa54e9fb347f73ef26ddb09a478d9761
#
_entry.id   fa54e9fb347f73ef26ddb09a478d9761
#
_cell.length_a   1.000
_cell.length_b   1.000
_cell.length_c   1.000
_cell.angle_alpha   90.00
_cell.angle_beta   90.00
_cell.angle_gamma   90.00
#
_symmetry.space_group_name_H-M   'P 1'
#
loop_
_entity.id
_entity.type
_entity.pdbx_description
1 polymer ?
#
loop_
_entity_poly.entity_id
_entity_poly.type
_entity_poly.pdbx_seq_one_letter_code
_entity_poly.pdbx_strand_id
1 'polypeptide(L)'
;IMELIGKGPGSKGFVWVARRIPDDCISGHANQARITTFPLESRKDKTTISSKNLKKIYNPEVTTVYAHDVIKFAREKGYFNGKDAEFSFSDTYNPLDFSGVRACEARVWSFFRRHDRSMDKYLSYIMCDTKERMPLWIVPERKLSVKDLQDAMRDHYEGTPLDMSKGQGAGPFNSVYRMTPLIYKHNGKEYFQERPVATQQTGFSFIAQMRDYAPAEAGGILWFGLDDATCNIYVPIYSCITEIPESMREGNGSILDFSWTSAFWINNWVARMVYPRYSMLYPEVKKRQGKLE
;
A
#
# COMPACT_ATOMS: atom_id res chain seq x y z
N ILE A 1 6.08 -3.21 -9.98
CA ILE A 1 6.59 -3.11 -8.60
C ILE A 1 8.08 -2.92 -8.63
N MET A 2 8.60 -2.02 -7.82
CA MET A 2 10.04 -1.83 -7.61
C MET A 2 10.32 -1.80 -6.11
N GLU A 3 11.28 -2.59 -5.69
CA GLU A 3 11.77 -2.63 -4.31
C GLU A 3 13.24 -2.23 -4.28
N LEU A 4 13.63 -1.39 -3.33
CA LEU A 4 14.98 -0.85 -3.25
C LEU A 4 15.46 -0.74 -1.81
N ILE A 5 16.75 -0.95 -1.60
CA ILE A 5 17.44 -0.83 -0.31
C ILE A 5 18.68 0.04 -0.48
N GLY A 6 18.81 1.07 0.34
CA GLY A 6 20.01 1.90 0.41
C GLY A 6 21.22 1.12 0.90
N LYS A 7 22.38 1.36 0.31
CA LYS A 7 23.62 0.65 0.68
C LYS A 7 24.20 1.02 2.05
N GLY A 8 23.56 1.97 2.76
CA GLY A 8 23.94 2.38 4.11
C GLY A 8 25.02 3.45 4.18
N PRO A 9 25.40 3.88 5.40
CA PRO A 9 26.39 4.91 5.61
C PRO A 9 27.74 4.56 4.97
N GLY A 10 28.38 5.53 4.36
CA GLY A 10 29.68 5.34 3.68
C GLY A 10 29.60 4.71 2.30
N SER A 11 28.44 4.26 1.85
CA SER A 11 28.21 3.71 0.51
C SER A 11 27.25 4.58 -0.28
N LYS A 12 27.52 4.78 -1.59
CA LYS A 12 26.62 5.54 -2.47
C LYS A 12 25.66 4.60 -3.18
N GLY A 13 24.39 5.03 -3.34
CA GLY A 13 23.39 4.36 -4.13
C GLY A 13 22.59 3.31 -3.36
N PHE A 14 21.93 2.46 -4.12
CA PHE A 14 21.00 1.43 -3.62
C PHE A 14 21.05 0.20 -4.51
N VAL A 15 20.64 -0.93 -3.98
CA VAL A 15 20.33 -2.14 -4.72
C VAL A 15 18.82 -2.26 -4.88
N TRP A 16 18.36 -2.85 -5.97
CA TRP A 16 16.94 -2.86 -6.29
C TRP A 16 16.57 -3.99 -7.26
N VAL A 17 15.30 -4.32 -7.24
CA VAL A 17 14.65 -5.20 -8.21
C VAL A 17 13.30 -4.61 -8.60
N ALA A 18 12.97 -4.67 -9.89
CA ALA A 18 11.68 -4.24 -10.40
C ALA A 18 11.05 -5.36 -11.21
N ARG A 19 9.74 -5.57 -11.02
CA ARG A 19 8.96 -6.56 -11.78
C ARG A 19 7.71 -5.91 -12.36
N ARG A 20 7.47 -6.13 -13.65
CA ARG A 20 6.23 -5.77 -14.30
C ARG A 20 5.13 -6.69 -13.79
N ILE A 21 4.03 -6.10 -13.33
CA ILE A 21 2.81 -6.83 -12.99
C ILE A 21 2.10 -7.16 -14.31
N PRO A 22 1.59 -8.39 -14.52
CA PRO A 22 0.75 -8.70 -15.68
C PRO A 22 -0.46 -7.77 -15.76
N ASP A 23 -0.89 -7.46 -16.99
CA ASP A 23 -1.88 -6.41 -17.24
C ASP A 23 -3.28 -6.73 -16.68
N ASP A 24 -3.60 -8.01 -16.44
CA ASP A 24 -4.84 -8.50 -15.84
C ASP A 24 -4.77 -8.72 -14.33
N CYS A 25 -3.63 -8.36 -13.71
CA CYS A 25 -3.37 -8.60 -12.29
C CYS A 25 -3.42 -7.32 -11.46
N ILE A 26 -3.68 -7.51 -10.18
CA ILE A 26 -3.48 -6.50 -9.13
C ILE A 26 -2.37 -6.91 -8.18
N SER A 27 -1.70 -5.92 -7.62
CA SER A 27 -0.65 -6.13 -6.63
C SER A 27 -0.70 -5.07 -5.54
N GLY A 28 -0.14 -5.36 -4.37
CA GLY A 28 -0.12 -4.46 -3.23
C GLY A 28 1.21 -4.50 -2.49
N HIS A 29 1.59 -3.35 -1.92
CA HIS A 29 2.73 -3.19 -1.02
C HIS A 29 2.34 -2.33 0.18
N ALA A 30 2.82 -2.70 1.34
CA ALA A 30 2.51 -2.00 2.57
C ALA A 30 3.71 -2.05 3.54
N ASN A 31 4.76 -1.28 3.26
CA ASN A 31 5.97 -1.16 4.09
C ASN A 31 6.82 -2.45 4.23
N GLN A 32 6.56 -3.48 3.43
CA GLN A 32 7.29 -4.75 3.44
C GLN A 32 7.73 -5.10 2.03
N ALA A 33 8.98 -5.50 1.83
CA ALA A 33 9.42 -6.07 0.56
C ALA A 33 8.75 -7.42 0.33
N ARG A 34 8.28 -7.67 -0.90
CA ARG A 34 7.51 -8.87 -1.26
C ARG A 34 8.10 -9.65 -2.43
N ILE A 35 9.02 -9.06 -3.21
CA ILE A 35 9.72 -9.77 -4.28
C ILE A 35 10.69 -10.75 -3.64
N THR A 36 10.38 -12.05 -3.75
CA THR A 36 11.24 -13.14 -3.29
C THR A 36 12.30 -13.46 -4.34
N THR A 37 12.37 -14.67 -4.81
CA THR A 37 13.23 -15.07 -5.94
C THR A 37 12.71 -14.44 -7.23
N PHE A 38 13.63 -14.12 -8.12
CA PHE A 38 13.33 -13.55 -9.43
C PHE A 38 14.31 -14.09 -10.48
N PRO A 39 13.93 -14.12 -11.76
CA PRO A 39 14.82 -14.59 -12.81
C PRO A 39 16.05 -13.69 -12.93
N LEU A 40 17.20 -14.29 -13.22
CA LEU A 40 18.45 -13.58 -13.44
C LEU A 40 18.75 -13.49 -14.95
N GLU A 41 19.41 -12.41 -15.35
CA GLU A 41 19.80 -12.16 -16.73
C GLU A 41 20.60 -13.33 -17.29
N SER A 42 20.17 -13.86 -18.41
CA SER A 42 20.85 -14.92 -19.12
C SER A 42 20.78 -14.73 -20.65
N ARG A 43 21.62 -15.44 -21.39
CA ARG A 43 21.58 -15.40 -22.87
C ARG A 43 20.30 -16.01 -23.46
N LYS A 44 19.61 -16.86 -22.68
CA LYS A 44 18.40 -17.57 -23.12
C LYS A 44 17.12 -16.83 -22.75
N ASP A 45 17.15 -16.04 -21.71
CA ASP A 45 16.01 -15.28 -21.22
C ASP A 45 16.12 -13.81 -21.64
N LYS A 46 15.22 -13.37 -22.53
CA LYS A 46 15.13 -11.98 -23.00
C LYS A 46 14.24 -11.10 -22.13
N THR A 47 13.50 -11.70 -21.21
CA THR A 47 12.53 -10.99 -20.36
C THR A 47 13.16 -10.36 -19.13
N THR A 48 14.41 -10.71 -18.85
CA THR A 48 15.15 -10.25 -17.67
C THR A 48 16.44 -9.55 -18.06
N ILE A 49 16.65 -8.34 -17.51
CA ILE A 49 17.89 -7.58 -17.71
C ILE A 49 18.44 -7.06 -16.38
N SER A 50 19.75 -6.92 -16.31
CA SER A 50 20.39 -6.20 -15.21
C SER A 50 20.62 -4.71 -15.55
N SER A 51 20.96 -3.91 -14.55
CA SER A 51 21.28 -2.48 -14.74
C SER A 51 22.47 -2.22 -15.69
N LYS A 52 23.24 -3.24 -16.06
CA LYS A 52 24.27 -3.14 -17.12
C LYS A 52 23.67 -2.99 -18.51
N ASN A 53 22.44 -3.43 -18.70
CA ASN A 53 21.76 -3.50 -20.00
C ASN A 53 20.52 -2.62 -20.09
N LEU A 54 20.44 -1.50 -19.33
CA LEU A 54 19.28 -0.62 -19.26
C LEU A 54 18.80 -0.08 -20.61
N LYS A 55 19.65 -0.06 -21.64
CA LYS A 55 19.22 0.31 -23.01
C LYS A 55 18.09 -0.57 -23.55
N LYS A 56 17.92 -1.78 -23.00
CA LYS A 56 16.86 -2.73 -23.39
C LYS A 56 15.55 -2.54 -22.62
N ILE A 57 15.46 -1.59 -21.68
CA ILE A 57 14.29 -1.42 -20.81
C ILE A 57 13.00 -1.12 -21.59
N TYR A 58 13.12 -0.52 -22.77
CA TYR A 58 11.98 -0.22 -23.64
C TYR A 58 11.51 -1.41 -24.49
N ASN A 59 12.19 -2.55 -24.41
CA ASN A 59 11.69 -3.78 -25.05
C ASN A 59 10.46 -4.26 -24.26
N PRO A 60 9.28 -4.39 -24.90
CA PRO A 60 8.03 -4.80 -24.22
C PRO A 60 8.10 -6.22 -23.63
N GLU A 61 9.02 -7.07 -24.08
CA GLU A 61 9.24 -8.40 -23.50
C GLU A 61 9.90 -8.34 -22.11
N VAL A 62 10.54 -7.23 -21.74
CA VAL A 62 11.24 -7.12 -20.47
C VAL A 62 10.23 -6.95 -19.32
N THR A 63 10.24 -7.92 -18.42
CA THR A 63 9.36 -7.98 -17.26
C THR A 63 10.08 -7.91 -15.92
N THR A 64 11.41 -8.12 -15.91
CA THR A 64 12.24 -8.06 -14.70
C THR A 64 13.51 -7.27 -14.96
N VAL A 65 13.77 -6.29 -14.10
CA VAL A 65 15.00 -5.48 -14.14
C VAL A 65 15.57 -5.38 -12.72
N TYR A 66 16.88 -5.52 -12.57
CA TYR A 66 17.50 -5.47 -11.24
C TYR A 66 18.90 -4.83 -11.25
N ALA A 67 19.35 -4.33 -10.11
CA ALA A 67 20.69 -3.83 -9.94
C ALA A 67 21.72 -4.95 -10.12
N HIS A 68 22.65 -4.81 -11.05
CA HIS A 68 23.61 -5.86 -11.40
C HIS A 68 24.45 -6.36 -10.21
N ASP A 69 24.57 -5.59 -9.17
CA ASP A 69 25.33 -5.90 -7.97
C ASP A 69 24.47 -6.31 -6.77
N VAL A 70 23.14 -6.54 -6.98
CA VAL A 70 22.20 -6.86 -5.90
C VAL A 70 22.62 -8.09 -5.07
N ILE A 71 23.05 -9.15 -5.70
CA ILE A 71 23.52 -10.37 -5.01
C ILE A 71 24.94 -10.19 -4.45
N LYS A 72 25.82 -9.55 -5.25
CA LYS A 72 27.19 -9.27 -4.81
C LYS A 72 27.20 -8.45 -3.51
N PHE A 73 26.43 -7.37 -3.46
CA PHE A 73 26.30 -6.53 -2.27
C PHE A 73 25.80 -7.32 -1.05
N ALA A 74 24.81 -8.20 -1.23
CA ALA A 74 24.31 -9.05 -0.15
C ALA A 74 25.41 -9.97 0.41
N ARG A 75 26.25 -10.55 -0.46
CA ARG A 75 27.38 -11.38 -0.05
C ARG A 75 28.45 -10.58 0.68
N GLU A 76 28.81 -9.41 0.17
CA GLU A 76 29.80 -8.52 0.78
C GLU A 76 29.38 -8.07 2.20
N LYS A 77 28.08 -7.95 2.43
CA LYS A 77 27.52 -7.61 3.75
C LYS A 77 27.24 -8.83 4.64
N GLY A 78 27.48 -10.05 4.15
CA GLY A 78 27.18 -11.27 4.88
C GLY A 78 25.69 -11.59 5.04
N TYR A 79 24.83 -10.97 4.25
CA TYR A 79 23.37 -11.20 4.30
C TYR A 79 22.93 -12.45 3.55
N PHE A 80 23.75 -12.91 2.59
CA PHE A 80 23.46 -14.05 1.75
C PHE A 80 24.74 -14.79 1.33
N ASN A 81 24.71 -16.15 1.38
CA ASN A 81 25.84 -17.01 0.99
C ASN A 81 25.43 -18.20 0.10
N GLY A 82 24.15 -18.26 -0.32
CA GLY A 82 23.62 -19.33 -1.16
C GLY A 82 23.97 -19.21 -2.66
N LYS A 83 23.35 -20.06 -3.47
CA LYS A 83 23.44 -19.96 -4.95
C LYS A 83 22.62 -18.78 -5.47
N ASP A 84 23.07 -18.15 -6.56
CA ASP A 84 22.38 -17.01 -7.15
C ASP A 84 20.89 -17.27 -7.44
N ALA A 85 20.56 -18.48 -7.91
CA ALA A 85 19.17 -18.87 -8.18
C ALA A 85 18.27 -18.97 -6.94
N GLU A 86 18.86 -19.04 -5.75
CA GLU A 86 18.14 -19.12 -4.47
C GLU A 86 17.99 -17.74 -3.82
N PHE A 87 18.55 -16.70 -4.45
CA PHE A 87 18.52 -15.36 -3.89
C PHE A 87 17.11 -14.81 -3.86
N SER A 88 16.61 -14.54 -2.67
CA SER A 88 15.34 -13.86 -2.41
C SER A 88 15.61 -12.44 -1.95
N PHE A 89 15.11 -11.44 -2.68
CA PHE A 89 15.34 -10.03 -2.35
C PHE A 89 14.73 -9.68 -1.00
N SER A 90 13.45 -9.99 -0.81
CA SER A 90 12.74 -9.64 0.42
C SER A 90 13.31 -10.38 1.64
N ASP A 91 13.61 -11.69 1.51
CA ASP A 91 14.10 -12.45 2.66
C ASP A 91 15.54 -12.08 3.04
N THR A 92 16.31 -11.57 2.07
CA THR A 92 17.68 -11.11 2.29
C THR A 92 17.74 -9.71 2.88
N TYR A 93 16.97 -8.78 2.36
CA TYR A 93 17.09 -7.35 2.70
C TYR A 93 16.01 -6.82 3.64
N ASN A 94 14.89 -7.48 3.71
CA ASN A 94 13.77 -7.12 4.58
C ASN A 94 13.01 -8.38 5.04
N PRO A 95 13.69 -9.26 5.82
CA PRO A 95 13.09 -10.51 6.28
C PRO A 95 11.82 -10.25 7.08
N LEU A 96 10.83 -11.12 6.88
CA LEU A 96 9.56 -11.03 7.58
C LEU A 96 9.72 -11.36 9.07
N ASP A 97 9.25 -10.46 9.89
CA ASP A 97 9.02 -10.65 11.31
C ASP A 97 7.51 -10.61 11.64
N PHE A 98 7.17 -10.73 12.91
CA PHE A 98 5.79 -10.63 13.39
C PHE A 98 5.12 -9.31 12.97
N SER A 99 5.83 -8.20 13.09
CA SER A 99 5.35 -6.87 12.68
C SER A 99 5.15 -6.77 11.16
N GLY A 100 6.10 -7.31 10.39
CA GLY A 100 6.01 -7.35 8.93
C GLY A 100 4.78 -8.10 8.44
N VAL A 101 4.43 -9.22 9.09
CA VAL A 101 3.21 -9.96 8.74
C VAL A 101 1.96 -9.22 9.21
N ARG A 102 1.87 -8.88 10.51
CA ARG A 102 0.65 -8.32 11.10
C ARG A 102 0.36 -6.89 10.67
N ALA A 103 1.37 -6.03 10.59
CA ALA A 103 1.16 -4.64 10.20
C ALA A 103 1.20 -4.41 8.68
N CYS A 104 1.98 -5.21 7.94
CA CYS A 104 2.22 -4.94 6.52
C CYS A 104 1.51 -5.94 5.61
N GLU A 105 1.82 -7.22 5.68
CA GLU A 105 1.20 -8.24 4.82
C GLU A 105 -0.31 -8.34 5.03
N ALA A 106 -0.81 -8.13 6.25
CA ALA A 106 -2.24 -8.14 6.54
C ALA A 106 -3.02 -7.09 5.71
N ARG A 107 -2.44 -5.90 5.49
CA ARG A 107 -3.07 -4.86 4.63
C ARG A 107 -3.13 -5.29 3.17
N VAL A 108 -2.10 -5.94 2.67
CA VAL A 108 -2.08 -6.49 1.31
C VAL A 108 -3.07 -7.64 1.18
N TRP A 109 -3.14 -8.52 2.19
CA TRP A 109 -4.13 -9.59 2.25
C TRP A 109 -5.56 -9.06 2.18
N SER A 110 -5.87 -8.03 2.97
CA SER A 110 -7.20 -7.42 2.96
C SER A 110 -7.54 -6.83 1.59
N PHE A 111 -6.58 -6.12 0.97
CA PHE A 111 -6.73 -5.61 -0.39
C PHE A 111 -7.01 -6.74 -1.40
N PHE A 112 -6.22 -7.80 -1.40
CA PHE A 112 -6.42 -8.94 -2.30
C PHE A 112 -7.77 -9.64 -2.04
N ARG A 113 -8.08 -9.91 -0.78
CA ARG A 113 -9.32 -10.58 -0.37
C ARG A 113 -10.59 -9.83 -0.78
N ARG A 114 -10.54 -8.51 -0.85
CA ARG A 114 -11.67 -7.69 -1.34
C ARG A 114 -11.97 -7.97 -2.81
N HIS A 115 -11.00 -8.46 -3.56
CA HIS A 115 -11.08 -8.64 -5.01
C HIS A 115 -10.96 -10.11 -5.45
N ASP A 116 -10.59 -11.00 -4.55
CA ASP A 116 -10.57 -12.46 -4.73
C ASP A 116 -10.76 -13.17 -3.38
N ARG A 117 -11.92 -13.76 -3.18
CA ARG A 117 -12.26 -14.47 -1.94
C ARG A 117 -11.42 -15.71 -1.67
N SER A 118 -10.79 -16.29 -2.67
CA SER A 118 -9.87 -17.41 -2.48
C SER A 118 -8.67 -17.07 -1.59
N MET A 119 -8.39 -15.77 -1.41
CA MET A 119 -7.33 -15.28 -0.53
C MET A 119 -7.58 -15.52 0.97
N ASP A 120 -8.80 -15.92 1.35
CA ASP A 120 -9.13 -16.34 2.72
C ASP A 120 -8.24 -17.51 3.20
N LYS A 121 -7.73 -18.35 2.29
CA LYS A 121 -6.78 -19.43 2.62
C LYS A 121 -5.48 -18.95 3.28
N TYR A 122 -5.10 -17.70 3.08
CA TYR A 122 -3.91 -17.08 3.67
C TYR A 122 -4.14 -16.45 5.05
N LEU A 123 -5.34 -16.59 5.63
CA LEU A 123 -5.60 -16.04 6.96
C LEU A 123 -4.64 -16.62 8.01
N SER A 124 -4.32 -17.91 7.96
CA SER A 124 -3.35 -18.55 8.86
C SER A 124 -1.94 -17.95 8.73
N TYR A 125 -1.53 -17.56 7.51
CA TYR A 125 -0.29 -16.82 7.31
C TYR A 125 -0.35 -15.45 7.98
N ILE A 126 -1.45 -14.71 7.79
CA ILE A 126 -1.65 -13.39 8.42
C ILE A 126 -1.73 -13.48 9.95
N MET A 127 -2.23 -14.59 10.48
CA MET A 127 -2.23 -14.86 11.93
C MET A 127 -0.88 -15.36 12.47
N CYS A 128 0.12 -15.52 11.61
CA CYS A 128 1.46 -16.05 11.91
C CYS A 128 1.51 -17.53 12.29
N ASP A 129 0.47 -18.30 11.95
CA ASP A 129 0.41 -19.75 12.19
C ASP A 129 1.21 -20.54 11.15
N THR A 130 1.39 -19.99 9.96
CA THR A 130 2.16 -20.59 8.86
C THR A 130 3.14 -19.57 8.25
N LYS A 131 4.11 -20.07 7.45
CA LYS A 131 5.06 -19.26 6.71
C LYS A 131 4.78 -19.21 5.21
N GLU A 132 3.64 -19.74 4.77
CA GLU A 132 3.24 -19.76 3.36
C GLU A 132 2.85 -18.35 2.89
N ARG A 133 3.74 -17.70 2.17
CA ARG A 133 3.54 -16.31 1.73
C ARG A 133 2.49 -16.21 0.64
N MET A 134 1.77 -15.10 0.63
CA MET A 134 0.86 -14.75 -0.46
C MET A 134 1.61 -14.49 -1.77
N PRO A 135 0.98 -14.72 -2.94
CA PRO A 135 1.53 -14.35 -4.23
C PRO A 135 1.80 -12.84 -4.32
N LEU A 136 2.76 -12.44 -5.16
CA LEU A 136 3.11 -11.04 -5.37
C LEU A 136 1.98 -10.24 -6.04
N TRP A 137 1.19 -10.91 -6.88
CA TRP A 137 -0.02 -10.39 -7.56
C TRP A 137 -1.07 -11.47 -7.67
N ILE A 138 -2.30 -11.07 -7.91
CA ILE A 138 -3.44 -11.95 -8.16
C ILE A 138 -4.23 -11.44 -9.36
N VAL A 139 -4.97 -12.33 -10.02
CA VAL A 139 -6.02 -11.96 -10.98
C VAL A 139 -7.29 -11.69 -10.17
N PRO A 140 -7.86 -10.48 -10.20
CA PRO A 140 -9.10 -10.20 -9.47
C PRO A 140 -10.30 -10.88 -10.12
N GLU A 141 -11.34 -11.20 -9.35
CA GLU A 141 -12.59 -11.83 -9.85
C GLU A 141 -13.32 -10.98 -10.90
N ARG A 142 -13.07 -9.67 -10.92
CA ARG A 142 -13.62 -8.72 -11.89
C ARG A 142 -12.68 -7.52 -12.06
N LYS A 143 -12.87 -6.77 -13.14
CA LYS A 143 -12.18 -5.49 -13.34
C LYS A 143 -12.53 -4.51 -12.21
N LEU A 144 -11.53 -3.78 -11.73
CA LEU A 144 -11.69 -2.80 -10.68
C LEU A 144 -12.06 -1.43 -11.25
N SER A 145 -12.96 -0.76 -10.57
CA SER A 145 -13.28 0.65 -10.79
C SER A 145 -12.45 1.55 -9.87
N VAL A 146 -12.48 2.86 -10.10
CA VAL A 146 -11.92 3.85 -9.17
C VAL A 146 -12.57 3.72 -7.80
N LYS A 147 -13.89 3.48 -7.76
CA LYS A 147 -14.63 3.29 -6.50
C LYS A 147 -14.13 2.10 -5.69
N ASP A 148 -13.75 1.00 -6.33
CA ASP A 148 -13.18 -0.16 -5.65
C ASP A 148 -11.86 0.20 -4.95
N LEU A 149 -11.04 1.04 -5.58
CA LEU A 149 -9.79 1.51 -5.00
C LEU A 149 -10.01 2.53 -3.87
N GLN A 150 -11.00 3.43 -4.02
CA GLN A 150 -11.41 4.33 -2.93
C GLN A 150 -11.86 3.54 -1.71
N ASP A 151 -12.68 2.53 -1.90
CA ASP A 151 -13.15 1.67 -0.80
C ASP A 151 -12.02 0.82 -0.21
N ALA A 152 -11.05 0.39 -1.01
CA ALA A 152 -9.86 -0.30 -0.52
C ALA A 152 -8.95 0.61 0.32
N MET A 153 -8.83 1.90 -0.05
CA MET A 153 -8.08 2.88 0.75
C MET A 153 -8.76 3.21 2.09
N ARG A 154 -10.04 2.88 2.25
CA ARG A 154 -10.85 3.06 3.46
C ARG A 154 -10.97 1.79 4.32
N ASP A 155 -10.24 0.75 3.99
CA ASP A 155 -10.37 -0.57 4.59
C ASP A 155 -9.85 -0.62 6.05
N HIS A 156 -10.66 -1.26 6.93
CA HIS A 156 -10.33 -1.55 8.33
C HIS A 156 -10.59 -3.04 8.64
N TYR A 157 -10.36 -3.91 7.67
CA TYR A 157 -10.57 -5.36 7.74
C TYR A 157 -12.04 -5.78 7.95
N GLU A 158 -13.01 -4.97 7.53
CA GLU A 158 -14.43 -5.24 7.73
C GLU A 158 -14.82 -6.62 7.18
N GLY A 159 -15.59 -7.35 7.97
CA GLY A 159 -16.06 -8.70 7.62
C GLY A 159 -14.98 -9.79 7.68
N THR A 160 -13.87 -9.54 8.37
CA THR A 160 -12.81 -10.52 8.63
C THR A 160 -12.64 -10.77 10.12
N PRO A 161 -11.86 -11.78 10.55
CA PRO A 161 -11.48 -11.93 11.96
C PRO A 161 -10.67 -10.76 12.53
N LEU A 162 -10.12 -9.89 11.67
CA LEU A 162 -9.35 -8.70 12.05
C LEU A 162 -10.20 -7.41 12.06
N ASP A 163 -11.52 -7.51 11.91
CA ASP A 163 -12.45 -6.37 11.82
C ASP A 163 -12.29 -5.40 12.99
N MET A 164 -11.76 -4.22 12.70
CA MET A 164 -11.42 -3.23 13.72
C MET A 164 -12.63 -2.55 14.34
N SER A 165 -13.81 -2.68 13.74
CA SER A 165 -15.08 -2.18 14.31
C SER A 165 -15.63 -3.07 15.42
N LYS A 166 -14.94 -4.18 15.74
CA LYS A 166 -15.38 -5.21 16.69
C LYS A 166 -14.41 -5.39 17.85
N GLY A 167 -14.88 -6.09 18.87
CA GLY A 167 -14.09 -6.44 20.05
C GLY A 167 -13.87 -5.26 21.01
N GLN A 168 -13.11 -5.50 22.07
CA GLN A 168 -12.89 -4.52 23.14
C GLN A 168 -12.18 -3.25 22.64
N GLY A 169 -11.25 -3.38 21.68
CA GLY A 169 -10.52 -2.25 21.13
C GLY A 169 -11.38 -1.25 20.35
N ALA A 170 -12.57 -1.66 19.92
CA ALA A 170 -13.52 -0.79 19.22
C ALA A 170 -14.36 0.09 20.18
N GLY A 171 -14.44 -0.29 21.45
CA GLY A 171 -15.22 0.41 22.46
C GLY A 171 -16.73 0.45 22.16
N PRO A 172 -17.49 1.28 22.88
CA PRO A 172 -18.97 1.29 22.78
C PRO A 172 -19.49 1.85 21.46
N PHE A 173 -18.67 2.57 20.69
CA PHE A 173 -19.05 3.18 19.41
C PHE A 173 -18.41 2.49 18.20
N ASN A 174 -17.90 1.28 18.35
CA ASN A 174 -17.30 0.49 17.27
C ASN A 174 -16.19 1.24 16.50
N SER A 175 -15.38 2.04 17.21
CA SER A 175 -14.35 2.86 16.62
C SER A 175 -13.25 1.99 15.99
N VAL A 176 -12.86 2.33 14.77
CA VAL A 176 -11.75 1.69 14.05
C VAL A 176 -10.39 2.30 14.39
N TYR A 177 -10.36 3.29 15.27
CA TYR A 177 -9.13 3.88 15.78
C TYR A 177 -8.43 2.92 16.76
N ARG A 178 -7.11 2.84 16.67
CA ARG A 178 -6.29 2.09 17.65
C ARG A 178 -5.20 3.00 18.20
N MET A 179 -5.01 2.90 19.51
CA MET A 179 -3.94 3.64 20.21
C MET A 179 -2.62 2.90 20.10
N THR A 180 -1.52 3.63 20.15
CA THR A 180 -0.18 3.07 20.29
C THR A 180 0.11 2.70 21.75
N PRO A 181 0.97 1.68 22.00
CA PRO A 181 1.70 0.90 21.00
C PRO A 181 0.82 -0.14 20.30
N LEU A 182 1.10 -0.40 19.00
CA LEU A 182 0.40 -1.44 18.26
C LEU A 182 0.83 -2.84 18.73
N ILE A 183 2.08 -3.01 19.15
CA ILE A 183 2.61 -4.27 19.67
C ILE A 183 2.79 -4.14 21.18
N TYR A 184 2.28 -5.11 21.93
CA TYR A 184 2.45 -5.17 23.38
C TYR A 184 2.58 -6.61 23.85
N LYS A 185 3.15 -6.79 25.05
CA LYS A 185 3.32 -8.11 25.67
C LYS A 185 2.42 -8.24 26.89
N HIS A 186 1.76 -9.39 27.00
CA HIS A 186 0.97 -9.75 28.17
C HIS A 186 1.20 -11.25 28.49
N ASN A 187 1.55 -11.56 29.74
CA ASN A 187 1.86 -12.94 30.18
C ASN A 187 2.86 -13.68 29.26
N GLY A 188 3.93 -13.00 28.84
CA GLY A 188 4.96 -13.57 27.98
C GLY A 188 4.58 -13.75 26.51
N LYS A 189 3.34 -13.45 26.14
CA LYS A 189 2.85 -13.49 24.75
C LYS A 189 2.83 -12.11 24.12
N GLU A 190 3.13 -12.06 22.85
CA GLU A 190 3.08 -10.84 22.04
C GLU A 190 1.70 -10.71 21.39
N TYR A 191 1.13 -9.51 21.45
CA TYR A 191 -0.17 -9.15 20.88
C TYR A 191 -0.01 -8.00 19.94
N PHE A 192 -0.90 -7.91 18.97
CA PHE A 192 -0.94 -6.86 17.98
C PHE A 192 -2.33 -6.21 17.92
N GLN A 193 -2.37 -4.89 17.99
CA GLN A 193 -3.56 -4.11 17.62
C GLN A 193 -3.49 -3.86 16.11
N GLU A 194 -4.52 -4.21 15.37
CA GLU A 194 -4.52 -4.16 13.91
C GLU A 194 -4.13 -2.77 13.37
N ARG A 195 -3.32 -2.78 12.30
CA ARG A 195 -3.02 -1.58 11.53
C ARG A 195 -3.70 -1.69 10.18
N PRO A 196 -4.76 -0.92 9.91
CA PRO A 196 -5.54 -1.01 8.68
C PRO A 196 -4.85 -0.30 7.52
N VAL A 197 -5.44 -0.39 6.33
CA VAL A 197 -5.08 0.45 5.18
C VAL A 197 -5.39 1.91 5.52
N ALA A 198 -6.62 2.20 5.96
CA ALA A 198 -7.00 3.54 6.42
C ALA A 198 -6.57 3.74 7.87
N THR A 199 -5.55 4.53 8.09
CA THR A 199 -5.13 4.94 9.43
C THR A 199 -5.45 6.41 9.65
N GLN A 200 -5.76 6.77 10.89
CA GLN A 200 -6.00 8.17 11.28
C GLN A 200 -4.77 9.09 11.12
N GLN A 201 -3.57 8.53 10.89
CA GLN A 201 -2.36 9.29 10.62
C GLN A 201 -2.16 9.59 9.13
N THR A 202 -3.07 9.16 8.25
CA THR A 202 -2.98 9.43 6.82
C THR A 202 -3.06 10.93 6.58
N GLY A 203 -2.05 11.51 5.95
CA GLY A 203 -2.04 12.93 5.60
C GLY A 203 -2.70 13.21 4.24
N PHE A 204 -2.59 12.26 3.33
CA PHE A 204 -3.25 12.26 2.02
C PHE A 204 -3.27 10.85 1.44
N SER A 205 -4.16 10.65 0.49
CA SER A 205 -4.22 9.46 -0.34
C SER A 205 -4.63 9.82 -1.75
N PHE A 206 -4.26 9.02 -2.74
CA PHE A 206 -4.67 9.28 -4.11
C PHE A 206 -4.80 7.99 -4.92
N ILE A 207 -5.59 8.08 -6.00
CA ILE A 207 -5.70 7.06 -7.04
C ILE A 207 -5.35 7.72 -8.37
N ALA A 208 -4.28 7.24 -9.02
CA ALA A 208 -3.91 7.68 -10.35
C ALA A 208 -4.64 6.79 -11.38
N GLN A 209 -5.53 7.37 -12.15
CA GLN A 209 -6.23 6.70 -13.23
C GLN A 209 -5.63 7.12 -14.58
N MET A 210 -5.03 6.16 -15.28
CA MET A 210 -4.46 6.37 -16.62
C MET A 210 -5.40 5.79 -17.65
N ARG A 211 -5.74 6.58 -18.69
CA ARG A 211 -6.72 6.23 -19.74
C ARG A 211 -6.11 6.49 -21.10
N ASP A 212 -5.61 5.45 -21.74
CA ASP A 212 -4.96 5.49 -23.06
C ASP A 212 -5.96 5.77 -24.21
N TYR A 213 -7.24 5.50 -23.97
CA TYR A 213 -8.33 5.77 -24.91
C TYR A 213 -8.80 7.25 -24.91
N ALA A 214 -8.38 8.05 -23.95
CA ALA A 214 -8.77 9.45 -23.84
C ALA A 214 -7.71 10.36 -24.50
N PRO A 215 -8.09 11.58 -24.94
CA PRO A 215 -7.10 12.58 -25.35
C PRO A 215 -6.02 12.81 -24.28
N ALA A 216 -4.79 13.11 -24.70
CA ALA A 216 -3.65 13.23 -23.79
C ALA A 216 -3.91 14.22 -22.62
N GLU A 217 -4.62 15.31 -22.90
CA GLU A 217 -5.00 16.34 -21.93
C GLU A 217 -5.92 15.81 -20.83
N ALA A 218 -6.74 14.81 -21.14
CA ALA A 218 -7.69 14.19 -20.23
C ALA A 218 -7.32 12.74 -19.86
N GLY A 219 -6.20 12.22 -20.37
CA GLY A 219 -5.78 10.82 -20.18
C GLY A 219 -5.46 10.46 -18.75
N GLY A 220 -4.95 11.40 -17.96
CA GLY A 220 -4.61 11.22 -16.55
C GLY A 220 -5.59 11.90 -15.61
N ILE A 221 -6.09 11.19 -14.61
CA ILE A 221 -6.83 11.78 -13.49
C ILE A 221 -6.15 11.35 -12.20
N LEU A 222 -5.87 12.31 -11.33
CA LEU A 222 -5.49 12.08 -9.95
C LEU A 222 -6.73 12.30 -9.06
N TRP A 223 -7.29 11.21 -8.54
CA TRP A 223 -8.32 11.27 -7.52
C TRP A 223 -7.62 11.50 -6.18
N PHE A 224 -7.67 12.72 -5.69
CA PHE A 224 -6.86 13.15 -4.56
C PHE A 224 -7.72 13.42 -3.33
N GLY A 225 -7.36 12.79 -2.21
CA GLY A 225 -8.00 12.97 -0.91
C GLY A 225 -6.99 13.45 0.12
N LEU A 226 -7.31 14.50 0.84
CA LEU A 226 -6.51 15.06 1.93
C LEU A 226 -6.97 14.52 3.28
N ASP A 227 -6.02 14.38 4.19
CA ASP A 227 -6.21 13.85 5.54
C ASP A 227 -6.65 12.37 5.55
N ASP A 228 -7.28 11.93 6.60
CA ASP A 228 -7.69 10.55 6.86
C ASP A 228 -8.58 9.99 5.73
N ALA A 229 -8.11 8.91 5.11
CA ALA A 229 -8.82 8.26 4.01
C ALA A 229 -10.23 7.77 4.38
N THR A 230 -10.48 7.44 5.65
CA THR A 230 -11.80 7.02 6.15
C THR A 230 -12.87 8.09 5.92
N CYS A 231 -12.52 9.34 6.19
CA CYS A 231 -13.47 10.46 6.23
C CYS A 231 -13.32 11.45 5.08
N ASN A 232 -12.24 11.38 4.29
CA ASN A 232 -12.00 12.29 3.18
C ASN A 232 -12.92 12.01 1.99
N ILE A 233 -12.89 12.94 1.03
CA ILE A 233 -13.53 12.84 -0.29
C ILE A 233 -12.42 12.91 -1.33
N TYR A 234 -12.48 12.02 -2.33
CA TYR A 234 -11.57 12.02 -3.47
C TYR A 234 -12.04 13.00 -4.54
N VAL A 235 -11.25 14.03 -4.78
CA VAL A 235 -11.53 15.06 -5.79
C VAL A 235 -10.76 14.71 -7.08
N PRO A 236 -11.42 14.67 -8.26
CA PRO A 236 -10.74 14.41 -9.52
C PRO A 236 -9.92 15.64 -9.96
N ILE A 237 -8.62 15.45 -10.12
CA ILE A 237 -7.70 16.45 -10.65
C ILE A 237 -7.14 15.92 -11.97
N TYR A 238 -7.48 16.59 -13.06
CA TYR A 238 -7.03 16.22 -14.39
C TYR A 238 -5.59 16.70 -14.65
N SER A 239 -4.86 15.98 -15.49
CA SER A 239 -3.48 16.33 -15.86
C SER A 239 -3.38 17.68 -16.57
N CYS A 240 -4.47 18.16 -17.17
CA CYS A 240 -4.55 19.45 -17.87
C CYS A 240 -5.03 20.63 -17.00
N ILE A 241 -5.16 20.46 -15.69
CA ILE A 241 -5.64 21.51 -14.80
C ILE A 241 -4.69 22.73 -14.85
N THR A 242 -5.25 23.92 -15.01
CA THR A 242 -4.49 25.19 -15.08
C THR A 242 -4.52 25.96 -13.77
N GLU A 243 -5.49 25.67 -12.90
CA GLU A 243 -5.64 26.29 -11.59
C GLU A 243 -5.91 25.25 -10.52
N ILE A 244 -5.20 25.33 -9.41
CA ILE A 244 -5.42 24.46 -8.23
C ILE A 244 -6.64 25.01 -7.47
N PRO A 245 -7.62 24.15 -7.08
CA PRO A 245 -8.74 24.59 -6.25
C PRO A 245 -8.26 25.29 -4.98
N GLU A 246 -8.93 26.35 -4.57
CA GLU A 246 -8.57 27.13 -3.37
C GLU A 246 -8.38 26.24 -2.14
N SER A 247 -9.25 25.25 -1.97
CA SER A 247 -9.21 24.34 -0.83
C SER A 247 -7.97 23.45 -0.76
N MET A 248 -7.21 23.33 -1.85
CA MET A 248 -5.96 22.55 -1.98
C MET A 248 -4.73 23.42 -2.25
N ARG A 249 -4.91 24.76 -2.30
CA ARG A 249 -3.84 25.70 -2.62
C ARG A 249 -2.85 25.84 -1.48
N GLU A 250 -1.57 25.88 -1.81
CA GLU A 250 -0.50 26.22 -0.86
C GLU A 250 -0.77 27.59 -0.22
N GLY A 251 -0.54 27.69 1.09
CA GLY A 251 -0.80 28.92 1.87
C GLY A 251 -2.24 29.03 2.38
N ASN A 252 -3.15 28.13 2.01
CA ASN A 252 -4.50 28.08 2.59
C ASN A 252 -4.50 27.22 3.87
N GLY A 253 -4.04 27.82 4.96
CA GLY A 253 -3.80 27.15 6.23
C GLY A 253 -2.44 26.45 6.30
N SER A 254 -2.02 26.14 7.49
CA SER A 254 -0.82 25.34 7.78
C SER A 254 -1.10 24.42 8.97
N ILE A 255 -0.12 23.65 9.41
CA ILE A 255 -0.27 22.83 10.62
C ILE A 255 -0.53 23.66 11.89
N LEU A 256 -0.13 24.94 11.87
CA LEU A 256 -0.31 25.87 12.97
C LEU A 256 -1.44 26.88 12.73
N ASP A 257 -1.92 27.00 11.49
CA ASP A 257 -2.93 27.98 11.10
C ASP A 257 -4.15 27.27 10.51
N PHE A 258 -5.22 27.25 11.31
CA PHE A 258 -6.49 26.64 10.89
C PHE A 258 -7.18 27.47 9.81
N SER A 259 -7.76 26.80 8.82
CA SER A 259 -8.56 27.44 7.76
C SER A 259 -9.81 26.63 7.44
N TRP A 260 -10.98 27.30 7.48
CA TRP A 260 -12.26 26.70 7.10
C TRP A 260 -12.40 26.47 5.59
N THR A 261 -11.53 27.02 4.76
CA THR A 261 -11.53 26.80 3.31
C THR A 261 -10.51 25.76 2.88
N SER A 262 -9.65 25.28 3.79
CA SER A 262 -8.68 24.22 3.52
C SER A 262 -9.33 22.84 3.60
N ALA A 263 -9.24 22.06 2.53
CA ALA A 263 -9.76 20.69 2.48
C ALA A 263 -9.11 19.79 3.53
N PHE A 264 -7.81 19.98 3.84
CA PHE A 264 -7.13 19.25 4.91
C PHE A 264 -7.82 19.50 6.27
N TRP A 265 -8.02 20.76 6.64
CA TRP A 265 -8.60 21.12 7.92
C TRP A 265 -10.06 20.69 8.05
N ILE A 266 -10.86 20.84 6.98
CA ILE A 266 -12.26 20.39 6.99
C ILE A 266 -12.33 18.87 7.19
N ASN A 267 -11.54 18.09 6.44
CA ASN A 267 -11.51 16.64 6.58
C ASN A 267 -11.02 16.21 7.96
N ASN A 268 -9.99 16.87 8.49
CA ASN A 268 -9.48 16.61 9.84
C ASN A 268 -10.56 16.86 10.92
N TRP A 269 -11.31 17.96 10.80
CA TRP A 269 -12.44 18.22 11.68
C TRP A 269 -13.50 17.11 11.63
N VAL A 270 -13.89 16.71 10.44
CA VAL A 270 -14.86 15.62 10.24
C VAL A 270 -14.34 14.34 10.89
N ALA A 271 -13.11 13.94 10.62
CA ALA A 271 -12.51 12.73 11.19
C ALA A 271 -12.47 12.77 12.73
N ARG A 272 -12.06 13.91 13.32
CA ARG A 272 -12.00 14.10 14.77
C ARG A 272 -13.36 14.05 15.45
N MET A 273 -14.43 14.48 14.78
CA MET A 273 -15.79 14.35 15.29
C MET A 273 -16.35 12.94 15.14
N VAL A 274 -15.98 12.24 14.08
CA VAL A 274 -16.49 10.90 13.75
C VAL A 274 -15.92 9.82 14.68
N TYR A 275 -14.61 9.77 14.91
CA TYR A 275 -13.99 8.67 15.64
C TYR A 275 -14.52 8.45 17.08
N PRO A 276 -14.80 9.48 17.90
CA PRO A 276 -15.35 9.27 19.24
C PRO A 276 -16.75 8.65 19.25
N ARG A 277 -17.48 8.72 18.14
CA ARG A 277 -18.85 8.20 17.99
C ARG A 277 -19.03 7.53 16.62
N TYR A 278 -18.08 6.68 16.27
CA TYR A 278 -17.90 6.15 14.92
C TYR A 278 -19.18 5.49 14.36
N SER A 279 -19.79 4.56 15.09
CA SER A 279 -21.01 3.87 14.63
C SER A 279 -22.20 4.78 14.41
N MET A 280 -22.21 5.97 15.04
CA MET A 280 -23.32 6.94 14.90
C MET A 280 -23.08 7.92 13.75
N LEU A 281 -21.84 8.40 13.56
CA LEU A 281 -21.52 9.50 12.66
C LEU A 281 -20.93 9.05 11.32
N TYR A 282 -20.17 7.95 11.29
CA TYR A 282 -19.57 7.46 10.03
C TYR A 282 -20.60 7.11 8.94
N PRO A 283 -21.80 6.56 9.24
CA PRO A 283 -22.82 6.34 8.21
C PRO A 283 -23.22 7.62 7.45
N GLU A 284 -23.23 8.77 8.11
CA GLU A 284 -23.53 10.06 7.45
C GLU A 284 -22.37 10.51 6.55
N VAL A 285 -21.11 10.30 6.97
CA VAL A 285 -19.94 10.54 6.11
C VAL A 285 -20.01 9.66 4.87
N LYS A 286 -20.22 8.35 5.05
CA LYS A 286 -20.32 7.39 3.96
C LYS A 286 -21.43 7.75 2.96
N LYS A 287 -22.58 8.22 3.45
CA LYS A 287 -23.66 8.70 2.60
C LYS A 287 -23.27 9.93 1.77
N ARG A 288 -22.45 10.84 2.34
CA ARG A 288 -21.93 12.01 1.61
C ARG A 288 -20.89 11.61 0.57
N GLN A 289 -19.96 10.73 0.95
CA GLN A 289 -18.99 10.16 0.00
C GLN A 289 -19.69 9.54 -1.20
N GLY A 290 -20.70 8.67 -0.99
CA GLY A 290 -21.46 8.04 -2.06
C GLY A 290 -22.29 8.99 -2.94
N LYS A 291 -22.45 10.26 -2.56
CA LYS A 291 -23.10 11.28 -3.38
C LYS A 291 -22.12 12.13 -4.19
N LEU A 292 -20.88 12.23 -3.72
CA LEU A 292 -19.88 13.16 -4.26
C LEU A 292 -18.82 12.45 -5.11
N GLU A 293 -18.65 11.16 -4.90
CA GLU A 293 -17.77 10.25 -5.64
C GLU A 293 -18.57 9.34 -6.59
#